data_e6e062c24695ca2606439db35182b4b4
#
_entry.id   e6e062c24695ca2606439db35182b4b4
#
_cell.length_a   1.000
_cell.length_b   1.000
_cell.length_c   1.000
_cell.angle_alpha   90.00
_cell.angle_beta   90.00
_cell.angle_gamma   90.00
#
_symmetry.space_group_name_H-M   'P 1'
#
loop_
_entity.id
_entity.type
_entity.pdbx_description
1 polymer ?
#
loop_
_entity_poly.entity_id
_entity_poly.type
_entity_poly.pdbx_seq_one_letter_code
_entity_poly.pdbx_strand_id
1 'polypeptide(L)'
;SRNDEVATCIRIALRDELLELMIEVNYLRRALIEKAGENVDTLIPGYTHLQHAQATTFAHQYMAHADALARDFSRLLNAYEHTNLCPLGAAAFASTGFPIDRAKTTKLLGFNSMLENSMDAVSSRDFIIESISCFSNLMTNLSRLAEEIILWSTSEFDFIRVPSEYVTGSSIMPQKRNPDYAELIRARAGTVCGCLMSVLSICKALPYSYNRDLQEVTPHLFKATEYTTASVLVMTGMVKGLELKKDKLEKQTQIGFISATELADTIVRSTDIPFRTAHKIVSRLAEEGKDRAEDEEEAESDVVLRRIDELAMKSIGKKLSEIGLTERKVKEALNIASNIRKRDVKGGPAKREVLRMIDRRKTDLDKDGRSRQVKEERVKRSLDELAREVKKKKRVIKVMKT
;
A
#
# COMPACT_ATOMS: atom_id res chain seq x y z
N SER A 1 -30.68 16.26 26.45
CA SER A 1 -29.69 16.41 25.39
C SER A 1 -29.21 15.03 24.89
N ARG A 2 -28.94 14.89 23.61
CA ARG A 2 -28.50 13.64 22.99
C ARG A 2 -26.99 13.65 22.62
N ASN A 3 -26.21 14.53 23.21
CA ASN A 3 -24.83 14.76 22.81
C ASN A 3 -23.94 13.52 22.98
N ASP A 4 -24.01 12.85 24.13
CA ASP A 4 -23.29 11.62 24.39
C ASP A 4 -23.85 10.42 23.59
N GLU A 5 -25.15 10.38 23.35
CA GLU A 5 -25.79 9.37 22.50
C GLU A 5 -25.28 9.46 21.06
N VAL A 6 -25.28 10.66 20.46
CA VAL A 6 -24.77 10.88 19.09
C VAL A 6 -23.29 10.55 18.99
N ALA A 7 -22.48 10.98 19.97
CA ALA A 7 -21.05 10.62 20.01
C ALA A 7 -20.84 9.11 20.09
N THR A 8 -21.69 8.40 20.88
CA THR A 8 -21.66 6.94 20.99
C THR A 8 -22.03 6.26 19.67
N CYS A 9 -23.09 6.71 19.00
CA CYS A 9 -23.53 6.14 17.72
C CYS A 9 -22.46 6.30 16.63
N ILE A 10 -21.81 7.46 16.54
CA ILE A 10 -20.71 7.69 15.59
C ILE A 10 -19.54 6.73 15.86
N ARG A 11 -19.16 6.57 17.13
CA ARG A 11 -18.06 5.67 17.51
C ARG A 11 -18.39 4.19 17.22
N ILE A 12 -19.62 3.76 17.48
CA ILE A 12 -20.08 2.40 17.15
C ILE A 12 -20.01 2.19 15.62
N ALA A 13 -20.61 3.09 14.84
CA ALA A 13 -20.60 2.98 13.39
C ALA A 13 -19.17 2.97 12.82
N LEU A 14 -18.33 3.92 13.23
CA LEU A 14 -16.95 4.00 12.75
C LEU A 14 -16.10 2.79 13.18
N ARG A 15 -16.32 2.29 14.40
CA ARG A 15 -15.65 1.08 14.87
C ARG A 15 -15.92 -0.13 13.96
N ASP A 16 -17.17 -0.32 13.59
CA ASP A 16 -17.60 -1.43 12.75
C ASP A 16 -17.05 -1.27 11.33
N GLU A 17 -17.08 -0.07 10.75
CA GLU A 17 -16.46 0.27 9.46
C GLU A 17 -14.93 0.04 9.46
N LEU A 18 -14.23 0.39 10.54
CA LEU A 18 -12.78 0.15 10.67
C LEU A 18 -12.46 -1.35 10.69
N LEU A 19 -13.28 -2.16 11.37
CA LEU A 19 -13.12 -3.62 11.38
C LEU A 19 -13.34 -4.23 10.00
N GLU A 20 -14.34 -3.75 9.25
CA GLU A 20 -14.62 -4.18 7.88
C GLU A 20 -13.50 -3.74 6.93
N LEU A 21 -13.09 -2.48 6.96
CA LEU A 21 -11.99 -1.98 6.13
C LEU A 21 -10.68 -2.74 6.36
N MET A 22 -10.39 -3.14 7.60
CA MET A 22 -9.22 -3.98 7.90
C MET A 22 -9.30 -5.36 7.24
N ILE A 23 -10.49 -5.94 7.07
CA ILE A 23 -10.69 -7.18 6.29
C ILE A 23 -10.30 -6.95 4.84
N GLU A 24 -10.85 -5.91 4.22
CA GLU A 24 -10.65 -5.59 2.81
C GLU A 24 -9.17 -5.25 2.51
N VAL A 25 -8.51 -4.50 3.38
CA VAL A 25 -7.05 -4.23 3.28
C VAL A 25 -6.25 -5.54 3.33
N ASN A 26 -6.64 -6.49 4.19
CA ASN A 26 -5.98 -7.79 4.26
C ASN A 26 -6.25 -8.65 3.02
N TYR A 27 -7.44 -8.55 2.39
CA TYR A 27 -7.70 -9.22 1.12
C TYR A 27 -6.84 -8.65 -0.01
N LEU A 28 -6.67 -7.32 -0.07
CA LEU A 28 -5.76 -6.69 -1.04
C LEU A 28 -4.29 -7.07 -0.80
N ARG A 29 -3.84 -7.07 0.46
CA ARG A 29 -2.48 -7.52 0.81
C ARG A 29 -2.26 -8.98 0.39
N ARG A 30 -3.23 -9.85 0.64
CA ARG A 30 -3.19 -11.25 0.20
C ARG A 30 -3.09 -11.37 -1.31
N ALA A 31 -3.91 -10.64 -2.07
CA ALA A 31 -3.87 -10.64 -3.53
C ALA A 31 -2.50 -10.20 -4.08
N LEU A 32 -1.89 -9.16 -3.50
CA LEU A 32 -0.55 -8.71 -3.87
C LEU A 32 0.52 -9.76 -3.58
N ILE A 33 0.46 -10.41 -2.41
CA ILE A 33 1.42 -11.46 -2.00
C ILE A 33 1.28 -12.70 -2.88
N GLU A 34 0.06 -13.11 -3.21
CA GLU A 34 -0.21 -14.26 -4.09
C GLU A 34 0.28 -13.96 -5.51
N LYS A 35 -0.07 -12.79 -6.05
CA LYS A 35 0.39 -12.35 -7.39
C LYS A 35 1.92 -12.25 -7.46
N ALA A 36 2.58 -11.77 -6.41
CA ALA A 36 4.04 -11.79 -6.29
C ALA A 36 4.58 -13.23 -6.30
N GLY A 37 3.97 -14.15 -5.54
CA GLY A 37 4.36 -15.55 -5.48
C GLY A 37 4.30 -16.27 -6.83
N GLU A 38 3.30 -15.97 -7.66
CA GLU A 38 3.13 -16.50 -9.02
C GLU A 38 4.19 -15.98 -10.01
N ASN A 39 4.86 -14.87 -9.69
CA ASN A 39 5.72 -14.13 -10.61
C ASN A 39 7.10 -13.81 -10.02
N VAL A 40 7.68 -14.71 -9.23
CA VAL A 40 8.96 -14.50 -8.52
C VAL A 40 10.13 -14.32 -9.48
N ASP A 41 10.07 -15.01 -10.62
CA ASP A 41 11.11 -14.99 -11.65
C ASP A 41 10.80 -14.02 -12.81
N THR A 42 9.65 -13.34 -12.78
CA THR A 42 9.28 -12.40 -13.86
C THR A 42 10.13 -11.13 -13.73
N LEU A 43 11.03 -10.95 -14.69
CA LEU A 43 11.88 -9.77 -14.79
C LEU A 43 11.07 -8.57 -15.23
N ILE A 44 11.35 -7.40 -14.64
CA ILE A 44 10.77 -6.13 -15.07
C ILE A 44 11.84 -5.04 -15.09
N PRO A 45 11.74 -4.06 -16.01
CA PRO A 45 12.57 -2.88 -15.94
C PRO A 45 12.18 -2.07 -14.70
N GLY A 46 13.16 -1.63 -13.92
CA GLY A 46 12.93 -0.69 -12.84
C GLY A 46 13.04 0.74 -13.37
N TYR A 47 12.27 1.64 -12.75
CA TYR A 47 12.23 3.05 -13.13
C TYR A 47 12.57 3.96 -11.97
N THR A 48 13.38 4.99 -12.25
CA THR A 48 13.52 6.18 -11.43
C THR A 48 13.33 7.39 -12.32
N HIS A 49 12.59 8.40 -11.87
CA HIS A 49 12.23 9.57 -12.71
C HIS A 49 11.50 9.20 -14.02
N LEU A 50 10.80 8.05 -14.05
CA LEU A 50 10.20 7.43 -15.24
C LEU A 50 11.23 7.11 -16.35
N GLN A 51 12.51 7.04 -16.01
CA GLN A 51 13.58 6.59 -16.87
C GLN A 51 13.99 5.17 -16.48
N HIS A 52 14.44 4.36 -17.44
CA HIS A 52 15.00 3.04 -17.20
C HIS A 52 16.15 3.14 -16.18
N ALA A 53 16.07 2.30 -15.15
CA ALA A 53 17.08 2.19 -14.11
C ALA A 53 17.58 0.74 -14.03
N GLN A 54 17.76 0.19 -12.85
CA GLN A 54 18.15 -1.21 -12.68
C GLN A 54 16.95 -2.15 -12.85
N ALA A 55 17.16 -3.31 -13.44
CA ALA A 55 16.14 -4.35 -13.48
C ALA A 55 15.81 -4.88 -12.08
N THR A 56 14.56 -5.28 -11.90
CA THR A 56 14.06 -5.95 -10.69
C THR A 56 13.11 -7.10 -11.07
N THR A 57 12.36 -7.64 -10.11
CA THR A 57 11.30 -8.61 -10.39
C THR A 57 9.92 -8.01 -10.09
N PHE A 58 8.91 -8.46 -10.81
CA PHE A 58 7.52 -8.11 -10.52
C PHE A 58 7.16 -8.39 -9.06
N ALA A 59 7.59 -9.54 -8.55
CA ALA A 59 7.36 -9.91 -7.17
C ALA A 59 7.98 -8.93 -6.16
N HIS A 60 9.20 -8.47 -6.41
CA HIS A 60 9.86 -7.48 -5.55
C HIS A 60 9.08 -6.16 -5.48
N GLN A 61 8.56 -5.68 -6.60
CA GLN A 61 7.76 -4.45 -6.66
C GLN A 61 6.39 -4.60 -5.97
N TYR A 62 5.69 -5.72 -6.21
CA TYR A 62 4.39 -5.96 -5.58
C TYR A 62 4.49 -6.17 -4.07
N MET A 63 5.59 -6.75 -3.59
CA MET A 63 5.88 -6.82 -2.16
C MET A 63 6.05 -5.43 -1.52
N ALA A 64 6.56 -4.43 -2.25
CA ALA A 64 6.65 -3.06 -1.74
C ALA A 64 5.26 -2.44 -1.49
N HIS A 65 4.29 -2.69 -2.38
CA HIS A 65 2.89 -2.29 -2.15
C HIS A 65 2.26 -3.05 -0.98
N ALA A 66 2.49 -4.34 -0.86
CA ALA A 66 2.00 -5.12 0.29
C ALA A 66 2.55 -4.60 1.62
N ASP A 67 3.81 -4.16 1.66
CA ASP A 67 4.45 -3.55 2.84
C ASP A 67 3.87 -2.18 3.19
N ALA A 68 3.51 -1.36 2.20
CA ALA A 68 2.83 -0.09 2.43
C ALA A 68 1.46 -0.32 3.09
N LEU A 69 0.67 -1.24 2.55
CA LEU A 69 -0.65 -1.60 3.08
C LEU A 69 -0.58 -2.28 4.46
N ALA A 70 0.51 -2.99 4.79
CA ALA A 70 0.72 -3.53 6.14
C ALA A 70 0.87 -2.39 7.17
N ARG A 71 1.54 -1.30 6.81
CA ARG A 71 1.62 -0.10 7.65
C ARG A 71 0.27 0.61 7.77
N ASP A 72 -0.53 0.60 6.71
CA ASP A 72 -1.88 1.17 6.76
C ASP A 72 -2.80 0.35 7.66
N PHE A 73 -2.74 -0.98 7.60
CA PHE A 73 -3.44 -1.85 8.55
C PHE A 73 -3.10 -1.51 10.01
N SER A 74 -1.82 -1.32 10.31
CA SER A 74 -1.38 -0.93 11.67
C SER A 74 -1.96 0.42 12.10
N ARG A 75 -2.06 1.40 11.19
CA ARG A 75 -2.71 2.70 11.46
C ARG A 75 -4.21 2.53 11.75
N LEU A 76 -4.90 1.75 10.93
CA LEU A 76 -6.34 1.46 11.12
C LEU A 76 -6.59 0.77 12.47
N LEU A 77 -5.70 -0.13 12.88
CA LEU A 77 -5.78 -0.81 14.17
C LEU A 77 -5.66 0.17 15.34
N ASN A 78 -4.75 1.14 15.26
CA ASN A 78 -4.60 2.19 16.27
C ASN A 78 -5.83 3.12 16.29
N ALA A 79 -6.32 3.54 15.12
CA ALA A 79 -7.55 4.33 15.02
C ALA A 79 -8.76 3.62 15.61
N TYR A 80 -8.85 2.29 15.45
CA TYR A 80 -9.86 1.47 16.13
C TYR A 80 -9.77 1.58 17.65
N GLU A 81 -8.58 1.50 18.26
CA GLU A 81 -8.41 1.57 19.71
C GLU A 81 -8.91 2.91 20.26
N HIS A 82 -8.62 4.03 19.59
CA HIS A 82 -9.08 5.36 19.99
C HIS A 82 -10.56 5.59 19.67
N THR A 83 -11.10 4.96 18.65
CA THR A 83 -12.53 5.00 18.34
C THR A 83 -13.34 4.20 19.34
N ASN A 84 -12.82 3.06 19.81
CA ASN A 84 -13.55 2.13 20.69
C ASN A 84 -13.51 2.52 22.17
N LEU A 85 -13.76 3.82 22.46
CA LEU A 85 -13.89 4.41 23.79
C LEU A 85 -15.30 4.94 24.00
N CYS A 86 -15.94 4.60 25.14
CA CYS A 86 -17.36 4.87 25.40
C CYS A 86 -17.60 6.28 25.95
N PRO A 87 -18.37 7.15 25.26
CA PRO A 87 -18.76 8.45 25.81
C PRO A 87 -20.10 8.42 26.55
N LEU A 88 -20.90 7.32 26.48
CA LEU A 88 -22.29 7.28 26.95
C LEU A 88 -22.38 7.46 28.47
N GLY A 89 -23.38 8.25 28.87
CA GLY A 89 -23.61 8.65 30.26
C GLY A 89 -22.91 9.97 30.63
N ALA A 90 -22.24 10.63 29.66
CA ALA A 90 -21.75 12.01 29.82
C ALA A 90 -22.88 13.05 29.75
N ALA A 91 -24.04 12.65 29.29
CA ALA A 91 -25.24 13.48 29.11
C ALA A 91 -24.99 14.70 28.18
N ALA A 92 -25.39 15.90 28.58
CA ALA A 92 -25.10 17.10 27.80
C ALA A 92 -23.60 17.40 27.75
N PHE A 93 -22.89 17.36 28.86
CA PHE A 93 -21.42 17.50 29.04
C PHE A 93 -20.95 17.31 30.50
N ALA A 94 -21.81 17.49 31.50
CA ALA A 94 -21.47 17.46 32.91
C ALA A 94 -22.02 16.22 33.64
N SER A 95 -22.29 15.13 32.90
CA SER A 95 -22.92 13.90 33.43
C SER A 95 -24.32 14.13 34.01
N THR A 96 -24.72 13.33 34.98
CA THR A 96 -26.07 13.36 35.59
C THR A 96 -26.01 13.00 37.06
N GLY A 97 -26.98 13.53 37.86
CA GLY A 97 -27.18 13.14 39.26
C GLY A 97 -27.93 11.83 39.42
N PHE A 98 -28.43 11.17 38.38
CA PHE A 98 -29.05 9.86 38.47
C PHE A 98 -28.01 8.76 38.67
N PRO A 99 -28.29 7.69 39.42
CA PRO A 99 -27.35 6.60 39.68
C PRO A 99 -27.20 5.68 38.46
N ILE A 100 -26.63 6.17 37.41
CA ILE A 100 -26.27 5.38 36.20
C ILE A 100 -24.94 4.67 36.37
N ASP A 101 -24.80 3.52 35.72
CA ASP A 101 -23.55 2.76 35.68
C ASP A 101 -22.90 2.83 34.26
N ARG A 102 -22.03 3.79 34.09
CA ARG A 102 -21.29 3.98 32.83
C ARG A 102 -20.35 2.81 32.53
N ALA A 103 -19.76 2.17 33.54
CA ALA A 103 -18.88 1.03 33.35
C ALA A 103 -19.65 -0.19 32.80
N LYS A 104 -20.83 -0.46 33.33
CA LYS A 104 -21.71 -1.51 32.80
C LYS A 104 -22.12 -1.24 31.35
N THR A 105 -22.52 -0.01 31.04
CA THR A 105 -22.89 0.38 29.68
C THR A 105 -21.72 0.23 28.70
N THR A 106 -20.52 0.66 29.08
CA THR A 106 -19.27 0.50 28.30
C THR A 106 -19.02 -0.96 27.97
N LYS A 107 -19.09 -1.85 28.97
CA LYS A 107 -18.91 -3.30 28.79
C LYS A 107 -19.96 -3.89 27.84
N LEU A 108 -21.24 -3.57 28.04
CA LEU A 108 -22.34 -4.14 27.25
C LEU A 108 -22.38 -3.66 25.83
N LEU A 109 -21.84 -2.47 25.54
CA LEU A 109 -21.68 -1.94 24.17
C LEU A 109 -20.38 -2.40 23.47
N GLY A 110 -19.52 -3.16 24.16
CA GLY A 110 -18.30 -3.71 23.61
C GLY A 110 -17.14 -2.72 23.44
N PHE A 111 -17.21 -1.58 24.13
CA PHE A 111 -16.10 -0.63 24.15
C PHE A 111 -14.92 -1.14 24.97
N ASN A 112 -13.71 -0.71 24.64
CA ASN A 112 -12.48 -1.09 25.37
C ASN A 112 -12.44 -0.48 26.77
N SER A 113 -12.80 0.81 26.86
CA SER A 113 -12.86 1.58 28.09
C SER A 113 -13.83 2.75 27.93
N MET A 114 -14.00 3.50 29.01
CA MET A 114 -14.84 4.69 29.07
C MET A 114 -13.96 5.96 28.90
N LEU A 115 -14.47 6.95 28.20
CA LEU A 115 -13.96 8.32 28.28
C LEU A 115 -14.36 8.89 29.64
N GLU A 116 -13.40 9.05 30.54
CA GLU A 116 -13.68 9.36 31.96
C GLU A 116 -14.24 10.77 32.11
N ASN A 117 -13.59 11.77 31.54
CA ASN A 117 -14.07 13.15 31.58
C ASN A 117 -15.30 13.32 30.67
N SER A 118 -16.43 13.68 31.28
CA SER A 118 -17.70 13.77 30.54
C SER A 118 -17.76 14.91 29.54
N MET A 119 -16.98 15.98 29.74
CA MET A 119 -16.89 17.10 28.80
C MET A 119 -16.10 16.68 27.55
N ASP A 120 -14.98 16.01 27.73
CA ASP A 120 -14.19 15.41 26.65
C ASP A 120 -15.00 14.35 25.88
N ALA A 121 -15.71 13.49 26.61
CA ALA A 121 -16.54 12.43 26.03
C ALA A 121 -17.57 12.92 25.01
N VAL A 122 -18.14 14.12 25.21
CA VAL A 122 -19.13 14.70 24.29
C VAL A 122 -18.49 15.48 23.16
N SER A 123 -17.31 16.10 23.38
CA SER A 123 -16.71 17.05 22.45
C SER A 123 -15.70 16.44 21.50
N SER A 124 -15.00 15.37 21.91
CA SER A 124 -13.89 14.80 21.13
C SER A 124 -14.34 14.34 19.73
N ARG A 125 -13.54 14.74 18.74
CA ARG A 125 -13.64 14.31 17.33
C ARG A 125 -12.27 13.96 16.75
N ASP A 126 -11.25 13.93 17.59
CA ASP A 126 -9.88 13.52 17.27
C ASP A 126 -9.82 12.11 16.68
N PHE A 127 -10.64 11.17 17.16
CA PHE A 127 -10.78 9.83 16.59
C PHE A 127 -11.29 9.84 15.14
N ILE A 128 -12.12 10.82 14.76
CA ILE A 128 -12.56 11.01 13.36
C ILE A 128 -11.42 11.56 12.51
N ILE A 129 -10.74 12.59 13.01
CA ILE A 129 -9.56 13.18 12.34
C ILE A 129 -8.50 12.10 12.10
N GLU A 130 -8.20 11.29 13.12
CA GLU A 130 -7.25 10.18 13.02
C GLU A 130 -7.69 9.15 11.98
N SER A 131 -8.95 8.72 12.01
CA SER A 131 -9.48 7.73 11.07
C SER A 131 -9.42 8.23 9.63
N ILE A 132 -9.86 9.46 9.34
CA ILE A 132 -9.77 10.02 7.98
C ILE A 132 -8.31 10.25 7.57
N SER A 133 -7.41 10.56 8.51
CA SER A 133 -5.97 10.62 8.24
C SER A 133 -5.41 9.26 7.84
N CYS A 134 -5.83 8.18 8.51
CA CYS A 134 -5.47 6.81 8.10
C CYS A 134 -6.03 6.48 6.71
N PHE A 135 -7.27 6.85 6.42
CA PHE A 135 -7.88 6.67 5.10
C PHE A 135 -7.13 7.46 4.02
N SER A 136 -6.70 8.68 4.31
CA SER A 136 -5.91 9.50 3.39
C SER A 136 -4.54 8.88 3.07
N ASN A 137 -3.86 8.29 4.07
CA ASN A 137 -2.62 7.53 3.85
C ASN A 137 -2.86 6.29 2.98
N LEU A 138 -3.88 5.50 3.31
CA LEU A 138 -4.26 4.32 2.54
C LEU A 138 -4.59 4.67 1.09
N MET A 139 -5.43 5.69 0.87
CA MET A 139 -5.79 6.15 -0.47
C MET A 139 -4.59 6.70 -1.26
N THR A 140 -3.63 7.32 -0.60
CA THR A 140 -2.36 7.75 -1.23
C THR A 140 -1.56 6.54 -1.72
N ASN A 141 -1.46 5.47 -0.93
CA ASN A 141 -0.79 4.24 -1.35
C ASN A 141 -1.54 3.54 -2.49
N LEU A 142 -2.89 3.50 -2.44
CA LEU A 142 -3.71 2.98 -3.54
C LEU A 142 -3.58 3.80 -4.82
N SER A 143 -3.51 5.13 -4.70
CA SER A 143 -3.31 6.04 -5.85
C SER A 143 -1.99 5.77 -6.56
N ARG A 144 -0.92 5.45 -5.83
CA ARG A 144 0.37 5.07 -6.43
C ARG A 144 0.29 3.75 -7.19
N LEU A 145 -0.36 2.73 -6.60
CA LEU A 145 -0.59 1.46 -7.30
C LEU A 145 -1.49 1.64 -8.52
N ALA A 146 -2.53 2.47 -8.41
CA ALA A 146 -3.42 2.81 -9.53
C ALA A 146 -2.66 3.49 -10.67
N GLU A 147 -1.74 4.42 -10.36
CA GLU A 147 -0.90 5.08 -11.36
C GLU A 147 0.00 4.08 -12.11
N GLU A 148 0.62 3.15 -11.40
CA GLU A 148 1.42 2.09 -12.04
C GLU A 148 0.57 1.22 -12.96
N ILE A 149 -0.65 0.85 -12.54
CA ILE A 149 -1.60 0.09 -13.38
C ILE A 149 -1.97 0.89 -14.64
N ILE A 150 -2.24 2.19 -14.50
CA ILE A 150 -2.57 3.07 -15.64
C ILE A 150 -1.40 3.11 -16.61
N LEU A 151 -0.19 3.45 -16.14
CA LEU A 151 1.01 3.54 -16.97
C LEU A 151 1.31 2.21 -17.68
N TRP A 152 1.28 1.10 -16.93
CA TRP A 152 1.65 -0.21 -17.48
C TRP A 152 0.61 -0.79 -18.43
N SER A 153 -0.63 -0.31 -18.39
CA SER A 153 -1.70 -0.72 -19.32
C SER A 153 -1.79 0.13 -20.59
N THR A 154 -1.01 1.22 -20.70
CA THR A 154 -0.94 2.04 -21.92
C THR A 154 -0.35 1.25 -23.09
N SER A 155 -0.60 1.69 -24.33
CA SER A 155 0.01 1.11 -25.55
C SER A 155 1.53 1.27 -25.59
N GLU A 156 2.05 2.31 -24.96
CA GLU A 156 3.47 2.64 -24.90
C GLU A 156 4.24 1.66 -24.01
N PHE A 157 3.74 1.40 -22.78
CA PHE A 157 4.33 0.42 -21.88
C PHE A 157 3.92 -1.00 -22.22
N ASP A 158 2.63 -1.24 -22.31
CA ASP A 158 2.02 -2.52 -22.69
C ASP A 158 2.52 -3.71 -21.83
N PHE A 159 2.72 -3.50 -20.54
CA PHE A 159 3.28 -4.50 -19.61
C PHE A 159 2.21 -5.41 -19.01
N ILE A 160 0.99 -4.90 -18.88
CA ILE A 160 -0.10 -5.59 -18.24
C ILE A 160 -1.40 -5.46 -19.03
N ARG A 161 -2.31 -6.39 -18.77
CA ARG A 161 -3.71 -6.28 -19.17
C ARG A 161 -4.60 -6.22 -17.93
N VAL A 162 -5.39 -5.16 -17.83
CA VAL A 162 -6.40 -5.01 -16.78
C VAL A 162 -7.61 -5.87 -17.11
N PRO A 163 -8.23 -6.58 -16.14
CA PRO A 163 -9.41 -7.39 -16.38
C PRO A 163 -10.56 -6.59 -16.99
N SER A 164 -11.39 -7.25 -17.82
CA SER A 164 -12.48 -6.60 -18.57
C SER A 164 -13.51 -5.92 -17.68
N GLU A 165 -13.71 -6.43 -16.47
CA GLU A 165 -14.64 -5.93 -15.46
C GLU A 165 -14.22 -4.59 -14.86
N TYR A 166 -12.95 -4.22 -15.04
CA TYR A 166 -12.35 -2.99 -14.48
C TYR A 166 -11.82 -2.02 -15.55
N VAL A 167 -12.34 -2.16 -16.76
CA VAL A 167 -12.06 -1.23 -17.87
C VAL A 167 -13.34 -0.88 -18.59
N THR A 168 -13.43 0.32 -19.16
CA THR A 168 -14.53 0.67 -20.05
C THR A 168 -14.05 0.81 -21.49
N GLY A 169 -14.95 0.50 -22.42
CA GLY A 169 -14.72 0.70 -23.85
C GLY A 169 -15.03 2.14 -24.28
N SER A 170 -14.70 2.44 -25.53
CA SER A 170 -15.15 3.65 -26.20
C SER A 170 -16.33 3.35 -27.10
N SER A 171 -17.34 4.23 -27.12
CA SER A 171 -18.48 4.14 -28.04
C SER A 171 -18.11 4.36 -29.51
N ILE A 172 -16.93 4.95 -29.77
CA ILE A 172 -16.46 5.31 -31.12
C ILE A 172 -15.25 4.45 -31.54
N MET A 173 -14.39 4.08 -30.57
CA MET A 173 -13.15 3.33 -30.81
C MET A 173 -13.24 1.92 -30.22
N PRO A 174 -13.64 0.89 -31.01
CA PRO A 174 -13.90 -0.46 -30.48
C PRO A 174 -12.72 -1.13 -29.79
N GLN A 175 -11.49 -0.77 -30.18
CA GLN A 175 -10.24 -1.29 -29.63
C GLN A 175 -9.82 -0.64 -28.31
N LYS A 176 -10.40 0.52 -27.96
CA LYS A 176 -9.96 1.30 -26.80
C LYS A 176 -10.45 0.68 -25.49
N ARG A 177 -9.53 0.51 -24.56
CA ARG A 177 -9.78 -0.03 -23.20
C ARG A 177 -9.23 0.98 -22.21
N ASN A 178 -10.10 1.64 -21.45
CA ASN A 178 -9.73 2.68 -20.49
C ASN A 178 -9.63 2.07 -19.11
N PRO A 179 -8.50 2.25 -18.36
CA PRO A 179 -8.35 1.80 -16.98
C PRO A 179 -9.02 2.78 -16.00
N ASP A 180 -10.25 3.18 -16.29
CA ASP A 180 -10.97 4.26 -15.60
C ASP A 180 -11.30 3.96 -14.13
N TYR A 181 -11.41 2.69 -13.74
CA TYR A 181 -11.50 2.34 -12.32
C TYR A 181 -10.22 2.70 -11.54
N ALA A 182 -9.04 2.53 -12.15
CA ALA A 182 -7.79 2.98 -11.57
C ALA A 182 -7.70 4.52 -11.52
N GLU A 183 -8.18 5.20 -12.58
CA GLU A 183 -8.26 6.67 -12.61
C GLU A 183 -9.18 7.21 -11.52
N LEU A 184 -10.34 6.57 -11.29
CA LEU A 184 -11.27 6.95 -10.22
C LEU A 184 -10.66 6.75 -8.83
N ILE A 185 -9.90 5.68 -8.58
CA ILE A 185 -9.19 5.48 -7.31
C ILE A 185 -8.19 6.61 -7.09
N ARG A 186 -7.41 6.97 -8.11
CA ARG A 186 -6.46 8.09 -8.07
C ARG A 186 -7.16 9.41 -7.76
N ALA A 187 -8.30 9.70 -8.39
CA ALA A 187 -9.08 10.90 -8.15
C ALA A 187 -9.71 10.93 -6.74
N ARG A 188 -10.26 9.80 -6.26
CA ARG A 188 -10.89 9.68 -4.94
C ARG A 188 -9.89 9.89 -3.80
N ALA A 189 -8.61 9.59 -4.00
CA ALA A 189 -7.56 9.93 -3.02
C ALA A 189 -7.56 11.44 -2.70
N GLY A 190 -7.68 12.29 -3.72
CA GLY A 190 -7.83 13.73 -3.53
C GLY A 190 -9.09 14.11 -2.75
N THR A 191 -10.22 13.46 -3.03
CA THR A 191 -11.48 13.70 -2.31
C THR A 191 -11.38 13.34 -0.83
N VAL A 192 -10.76 12.20 -0.49
CA VAL A 192 -10.56 11.76 0.91
C VAL A 192 -9.62 12.72 1.65
N CYS A 193 -8.56 13.20 1.01
CA CYS A 193 -7.72 14.27 1.56
C CYS A 193 -8.52 15.57 1.80
N GLY A 194 -9.42 15.94 0.90
CA GLY A 194 -10.35 17.07 1.07
C GLY A 194 -11.26 16.89 2.28
N CYS A 195 -11.78 15.69 2.54
CA CYS A 195 -12.57 15.38 3.73
C CYS A 195 -11.75 15.59 5.02
N LEU A 196 -10.48 15.18 5.05
CA LEU A 196 -9.57 15.40 6.19
C LEU A 196 -9.40 16.91 6.46
N MET A 197 -9.11 17.68 5.42
CA MET A 197 -8.93 19.13 5.55
C MET A 197 -10.19 19.84 6.05
N SER A 198 -11.37 19.40 5.58
CA SER A 198 -12.65 19.92 6.05
C SER A 198 -12.86 19.67 7.55
N VAL A 199 -12.64 18.43 8.00
CA VAL A 199 -12.82 18.06 9.41
C VAL A 199 -11.83 18.77 10.32
N LEU A 200 -10.56 18.89 9.93
CA LEU A 200 -9.57 19.69 10.65
C LEU A 200 -9.99 21.16 10.78
N SER A 201 -10.51 21.74 9.69
CA SER A 201 -10.94 23.13 9.65
C SER A 201 -12.19 23.38 10.52
N ILE A 202 -13.12 22.43 10.58
CA ILE A 202 -14.32 22.52 11.42
C ILE A 202 -13.91 22.42 12.91
N CYS A 203 -13.07 21.47 13.28
CA CYS A 203 -12.76 21.17 14.67
C CYS A 203 -11.76 22.13 15.33
N LYS A 204 -10.88 22.80 14.58
CA LYS A 204 -9.70 23.54 15.06
C LYS A 204 -9.91 24.61 16.13
N ALA A 205 -11.08 25.20 16.21
CA ALA A 205 -11.34 26.35 17.09
C ALA A 205 -12.58 26.18 17.97
N LEU A 206 -13.08 24.94 18.11
CA LEU A 206 -14.26 24.66 18.93
C LEU A 206 -13.85 24.54 20.39
N PRO A 207 -14.54 25.25 21.32
CA PRO A 207 -14.38 25.00 22.74
C PRO A 207 -14.90 23.61 23.11
N TYR A 208 -14.49 23.12 24.28
CA TYR A 208 -15.02 21.85 24.81
C TYR A 208 -16.54 21.87 24.96
N SER A 209 -17.12 20.68 25.13
CA SER A 209 -18.54 20.39 25.14
C SER A 209 -19.12 20.33 23.70
N TYR A 210 -20.40 20.62 23.52
CA TYR A 210 -21.09 20.46 22.24
C TYR A 210 -21.24 21.80 21.51
N ASN A 211 -20.85 21.81 20.24
CA ASN A 211 -21.12 22.87 19.29
C ASN A 211 -21.80 22.26 18.06
N ARG A 212 -22.72 22.97 17.43
CA ARG A 212 -23.48 22.46 16.29
C ARG A 212 -22.60 22.18 15.08
N ASP A 213 -21.46 22.84 14.97
CA ASP A 213 -20.42 22.60 13.96
C ASP A 213 -20.01 21.12 13.87
N LEU A 214 -20.04 20.40 14.98
CA LEU A 214 -19.72 18.97 15.04
C LEU A 214 -20.65 18.09 14.18
N GLN A 215 -21.82 18.59 13.77
CA GLN A 215 -22.69 17.89 12.84
C GLN A 215 -22.11 17.84 11.43
N GLU A 216 -21.39 18.89 11.01
CA GLU A 216 -20.76 18.99 9.70
C GLU A 216 -19.56 18.03 9.52
N VAL A 217 -19.04 17.49 10.61
CA VAL A 217 -17.95 16.48 10.55
C VAL A 217 -18.44 15.15 9.98
N THR A 218 -19.67 14.77 10.31
CA THR A 218 -20.23 13.43 10.01
C THR A 218 -20.35 13.13 8.51
N PRO A 219 -20.82 14.03 7.62
CA PRO A 219 -20.87 13.77 6.18
C PRO A 219 -19.50 13.50 5.57
N HIS A 220 -18.45 14.22 6.03
CA HIS A 220 -17.08 14.01 5.59
C HIS A 220 -16.53 12.65 6.00
N LEU A 221 -16.85 12.20 7.23
CA LEU A 221 -16.48 10.86 7.71
C LEU A 221 -17.09 9.78 6.82
N PHE A 222 -18.41 9.81 6.62
CA PHE A 222 -19.09 8.78 5.82
C PHE A 222 -18.57 8.75 4.38
N LYS A 223 -18.40 9.91 3.75
CA LYS A 223 -17.85 10.00 2.40
C LYS A 223 -16.43 9.43 2.31
N ALA A 224 -15.56 9.76 3.28
CA ALA A 224 -14.19 9.25 3.32
C ALA A 224 -14.16 7.73 3.49
N THR A 225 -15.00 7.17 4.37
CA THR A 225 -15.13 5.73 4.61
C THR A 225 -15.61 5.02 3.34
N GLU A 226 -16.73 5.44 2.77
CA GLU A 226 -17.31 4.85 1.56
C GLU A 226 -16.29 4.81 0.40
N TYR A 227 -15.63 5.95 0.12
CA TYR A 227 -14.69 6.03 -0.98
C TYR A 227 -13.45 5.18 -0.75
N THR A 228 -12.98 5.09 0.48
CA THR A 228 -11.82 4.28 0.84
C THR A 228 -12.13 2.79 0.70
N THR A 229 -13.24 2.33 1.29
CA THR A 229 -13.64 0.91 1.25
C THR A 229 -13.92 0.46 -0.19
N ALA A 230 -14.68 1.23 -0.96
CA ALA A 230 -14.95 0.92 -2.36
C ALA A 230 -13.65 0.87 -3.20
N SER A 231 -12.69 1.76 -2.93
CA SER A 231 -11.42 1.78 -3.66
C SER A 231 -10.54 0.55 -3.34
N VAL A 232 -10.52 0.09 -2.09
CA VAL A 232 -9.80 -1.14 -1.70
C VAL A 232 -10.41 -2.37 -2.36
N LEU A 233 -11.75 -2.48 -2.36
CA LEU A 233 -12.47 -3.60 -3.01
C LEU A 233 -12.17 -3.67 -4.50
N VAL A 234 -12.29 -2.56 -5.21
CA VAL A 234 -12.01 -2.48 -6.65
C VAL A 234 -10.55 -2.81 -6.95
N MET A 235 -9.61 -2.23 -6.19
CA MET A 235 -8.18 -2.51 -6.34
C MET A 235 -7.87 -4.00 -6.13
N THR A 236 -8.52 -4.64 -5.16
CA THR A 236 -8.36 -6.08 -4.90
C THR A 236 -8.74 -6.91 -6.11
N GLY A 237 -9.87 -6.59 -6.74
CA GLY A 237 -10.33 -7.28 -7.95
C GLY A 237 -9.39 -7.06 -9.14
N MET A 238 -8.95 -5.82 -9.36
CA MET A 238 -7.97 -5.51 -10.42
C MET A 238 -6.67 -6.29 -10.25
N VAL A 239 -6.09 -6.30 -9.05
CA VAL A 239 -4.83 -7.02 -8.76
C VAL A 239 -4.97 -8.52 -8.98
N LYS A 240 -6.08 -9.13 -8.53
CA LYS A 240 -6.32 -10.57 -8.71
C LYS A 240 -6.37 -10.98 -10.17
N GLY A 241 -7.08 -10.24 -10.98
CA GLY A 241 -7.30 -10.56 -12.39
C GLY A 241 -6.27 -9.96 -13.36
N LEU A 242 -5.25 -9.26 -12.85
CA LEU A 242 -4.22 -8.63 -13.68
C LEU A 242 -3.35 -9.67 -14.39
N GLU A 243 -3.20 -9.53 -15.70
CA GLU A 243 -2.36 -10.38 -16.54
C GLU A 243 -1.06 -9.67 -16.91
N LEU A 244 0.08 -10.37 -16.78
CA LEU A 244 1.40 -9.85 -17.16
C LEU A 244 1.77 -10.28 -18.57
N LYS A 245 2.25 -9.35 -19.38
CA LYS A 245 2.84 -9.61 -20.70
C LYS A 245 4.33 -9.90 -20.52
N LYS A 246 4.67 -11.11 -20.04
CA LYS A 246 6.02 -11.49 -19.63
C LYS A 246 7.08 -11.27 -20.70
N ASP A 247 6.78 -11.65 -21.94
CA ASP A 247 7.69 -11.48 -23.07
C ASP A 247 8.01 -9.99 -23.33
N LYS A 248 7.00 -9.12 -23.17
CA LYS A 248 7.20 -7.68 -23.34
C LYS A 248 8.04 -7.09 -22.20
N LEU A 249 7.76 -7.50 -20.97
CA LEU A 249 8.51 -7.10 -19.78
C LEU A 249 9.98 -7.52 -19.90
N GLU A 250 10.25 -8.77 -20.31
CA GLU A 250 11.60 -9.28 -20.49
C GLU A 250 12.37 -8.51 -21.56
N LYS A 251 11.76 -8.28 -22.73
CA LYS A 251 12.35 -7.46 -23.80
C LYS A 251 12.70 -6.06 -23.31
N GLN A 252 11.86 -5.42 -22.53
CA GLN A 252 12.12 -4.10 -21.99
C GLN A 252 13.29 -4.06 -20.98
N THR A 253 13.65 -5.19 -20.35
CA THR A 253 14.84 -5.24 -19.51
C THR A 253 16.15 -5.23 -20.27
N GLN A 254 16.11 -5.39 -21.59
CA GLN A 254 17.28 -5.31 -22.47
C GLN A 254 17.52 -3.87 -22.99
N ILE A 255 16.54 -2.99 -22.87
CA ILE A 255 16.60 -1.63 -23.41
C ILE A 255 17.30 -0.68 -22.42
N GLY A 256 18.07 0.27 -22.96
CA GLY A 256 18.64 1.37 -22.18
C GLY A 256 19.86 0.99 -21.33
N PHE A 257 20.52 -0.13 -21.65
CA PHE A 257 21.74 -0.59 -20.96
C PHE A 257 21.54 -0.70 -19.43
N ILE A 258 20.42 -1.31 -19.03
CA ILE A 258 20.03 -1.51 -17.61
C ILE A 258 21.12 -2.27 -16.81
N SER A 259 21.97 -3.05 -17.48
CA SER A 259 23.10 -3.77 -16.89
C SER A 259 24.33 -2.90 -16.59
N ALA A 260 24.35 -1.63 -17.01
CA ALA A 260 25.49 -0.73 -16.85
C ALA A 260 26.04 -0.66 -15.41
N THR A 261 25.16 -0.56 -14.43
CA THR A 261 25.57 -0.52 -13.01
C THR A 261 26.28 -1.81 -12.60
N GLU A 262 25.76 -2.98 -12.96
CA GLU A 262 26.38 -4.26 -12.63
C GLU A 262 27.71 -4.44 -13.36
N LEU A 263 27.84 -3.92 -14.58
CA LEU A 263 29.09 -3.93 -15.31
C LEU A 263 30.16 -3.08 -14.61
N ALA A 264 29.82 -1.88 -14.14
CA ALA A 264 30.71 -1.02 -13.37
C ALA A 264 31.14 -1.71 -12.05
N ASP A 265 30.18 -2.29 -11.32
CA ASP A 265 30.45 -3.05 -10.08
C ASP A 265 31.35 -4.27 -10.35
N THR A 266 31.13 -4.96 -11.48
CA THR A 266 31.95 -6.11 -11.88
C THR A 266 33.38 -5.70 -12.21
N ILE A 267 33.60 -4.57 -12.87
CA ILE A 267 34.92 -3.99 -13.10
C ILE A 267 35.63 -3.74 -11.77
N VAL A 268 34.98 -3.06 -10.83
CA VAL A 268 35.56 -2.78 -9.51
C VAL A 268 35.95 -4.07 -8.77
N ARG A 269 35.01 -5.02 -8.68
CA ARG A 269 35.26 -6.32 -8.00
C ARG A 269 36.34 -7.17 -8.65
N SER A 270 36.64 -6.92 -9.93
CA SER A 270 37.56 -7.76 -10.70
C SER A 270 38.96 -7.19 -10.83
N THR A 271 39.12 -5.87 -10.70
CA THR A 271 40.34 -5.16 -11.12
C THR A 271 40.92 -4.21 -10.07
N ASP A 272 40.26 -4.06 -8.93
CA ASP A 272 40.60 -3.09 -7.85
C ASP A 272 40.64 -1.61 -8.31
N ILE A 273 40.04 -1.31 -9.50
CA ILE A 273 39.94 0.07 -9.97
C ILE A 273 38.86 0.80 -9.16
N PRO A 274 39.09 2.07 -8.77
CA PRO A 274 38.09 2.87 -8.07
C PRO A 274 36.77 2.98 -8.84
N PHE A 275 35.63 2.85 -8.15
CA PHE A 275 34.30 2.91 -8.75
C PHE A 275 34.10 4.11 -9.70
N ARG A 276 34.61 5.29 -9.33
CA ARG A 276 34.52 6.50 -10.19
C ARG A 276 35.15 6.31 -11.55
N THR A 277 36.24 5.57 -11.63
CA THR A 277 36.93 5.26 -12.90
C THR A 277 36.14 4.22 -13.71
N ALA A 278 35.69 3.14 -13.05
CA ALA A 278 34.85 2.13 -13.68
C ALA A 278 33.57 2.76 -14.24
N HIS A 279 32.89 3.60 -13.45
CA HIS A 279 31.70 4.34 -13.86
C HIS A 279 31.97 5.21 -15.11
N LYS A 280 33.08 5.97 -15.17
CA LYS A 280 33.42 6.77 -16.35
C LYS A 280 33.61 5.92 -17.61
N ILE A 281 34.25 4.75 -17.48
CA ILE A 281 34.43 3.82 -18.60
C ILE A 281 33.10 3.31 -19.12
N VAL A 282 32.25 2.85 -18.21
CA VAL A 282 30.90 2.32 -18.56
C VAL A 282 29.98 3.42 -19.08
N SER A 283 30.07 4.64 -18.56
CA SER A 283 29.29 5.79 -19.05
C SER A 283 29.62 6.11 -20.53
N ARG A 284 30.91 6.13 -20.88
CA ARG A 284 31.34 6.31 -22.28
C ARG A 284 30.88 5.16 -23.17
N LEU A 285 30.95 3.93 -22.67
CA LEU A 285 30.46 2.76 -23.42
C LEU A 285 28.94 2.91 -23.69
N ALA A 286 28.17 3.37 -22.73
CA ALA A 286 26.73 3.61 -22.86
C ALA A 286 26.41 4.75 -23.85
N GLU A 287 27.19 5.82 -23.84
CA GLU A 287 27.04 6.94 -24.80
C GLU A 287 27.30 6.48 -26.25
N GLU A 288 28.35 5.71 -26.47
CA GLU A 288 28.69 5.17 -27.79
C GLU A 288 27.66 4.14 -28.30
N GLY A 289 27.03 3.40 -27.41
CA GLY A 289 25.93 2.46 -27.72
C GLY A 289 24.63 3.14 -28.12
N LYS A 290 24.39 4.37 -27.70
CA LYS A 290 23.18 5.13 -28.09
C LYS A 290 23.18 5.57 -29.54
N ASP A 291 24.36 5.71 -30.13
CA ASP A 291 24.53 6.10 -31.55
C ASP A 291 24.36 4.91 -32.50
N ARG A 292 24.24 3.69 -31.98
CA ARG A 292 23.96 2.49 -32.77
C ARG A 292 22.46 2.21 -32.71
N ALA A 293 21.87 1.94 -33.88
CA ALA A 293 20.42 1.72 -34.02
C ALA A 293 19.88 0.63 -33.07
N GLU A 294 18.64 0.78 -32.63
CA GLU A 294 17.92 -0.10 -31.69
C GLU A 294 17.76 -1.57 -32.17
N ASP A 295 18.24 -1.91 -33.35
CA ASP A 295 18.07 -3.19 -34.04
C ASP A 295 19.29 -4.14 -33.98
N GLU A 296 20.40 -3.79 -33.33
CA GLU A 296 21.53 -4.71 -33.20
C GLU A 296 21.32 -5.64 -32.01
N GLU A 297 21.24 -6.96 -32.31
CA GLU A 297 21.32 -8.08 -31.36
C GLU A 297 22.34 -7.86 -30.26
N GLU A 298 22.12 -8.44 -29.06
CA GLU A 298 23.00 -8.39 -27.88
C GLU A 298 24.48 -8.34 -28.29
N ALA A 299 25.17 -7.22 -28.03
CA ALA A 299 26.58 -7.09 -28.34
C ALA A 299 27.34 -8.23 -27.67
N GLU A 300 28.04 -9.06 -28.44
CA GLU A 300 28.80 -10.20 -27.94
C GLU A 300 29.78 -9.77 -26.84
N SER A 301 29.86 -10.53 -25.77
CA SER A 301 30.62 -10.18 -24.55
C SER A 301 32.10 -9.90 -24.80
N ASP A 302 32.69 -10.51 -25.84
CA ASP A 302 34.06 -10.24 -26.28
C ASP A 302 34.21 -8.87 -26.96
N VAL A 303 33.20 -8.44 -27.71
CA VAL A 303 33.15 -7.09 -28.34
C VAL A 303 33.06 -6.04 -27.25
N VAL A 304 32.18 -6.25 -26.27
CA VAL A 304 32.05 -5.34 -25.12
C VAL A 304 33.35 -5.27 -24.31
N LEU A 305 34.02 -6.40 -24.07
CA LEU A 305 35.30 -6.43 -23.33
C LEU A 305 36.39 -5.67 -24.08
N ARG A 306 36.53 -5.90 -25.42
CA ARG A 306 37.50 -5.16 -26.25
C ARG A 306 37.26 -3.66 -26.18
N ARG A 307 35.99 -3.23 -26.24
CA ARG A 307 35.66 -1.80 -26.17
C ARG A 307 35.94 -1.20 -24.78
N ILE A 308 35.68 -1.94 -23.71
CA ILE A 308 36.04 -1.56 -22.34
C ILE A 308 37.59 -1.38 -22.26
N ASP A 309 38.39 -2.29 -22.82
CA ASP A 309 39.85 -2.19 -22.84
C ASP A 309 40.33 -0.95 -23.58
N GLU A 310 39.75 -0.62 -24.71
CA GLU A 310 40.10 0.59 -25.47
C GLU A 310 39.82 1.87 -24.66
N LEU A 311 38.65 1.93 -23.99
CA LEU A 311 38.27 3.06 -23.15
C LEU A 311 39.15 3.17 -21.90
N ALA A 312 39.54 2.03 -21.34
CA ALA A 312 40.42 1.97 -20.18
C ALA A 312 41.83 2.39 -20.52
N MET A 313 42.37 1.95 -21.68
CA MET A 313 43.68 2.40 -22.21
C MET A 313 43.72 3.92 -22.36
N LYS A 314 42.66 4.54 -22.90
CA LYS A 314 42.58 6.01 -23.03
C LYS A 314 42.44 6.72 -21.66
N SER A 315 41.85 6.08 -20.67
CA SER A 315 41.53 6.72 -19.38
C SER A 315 42.60 6.53 -18.31
N ILE A 316 43.24 5.35 -18.29
CA ILE A 316 44.17 4.94 -17.20
C ILE A 316 45.43 4.23 -17.71
N GLY A 317 45.61 4.09 -19.05
CA GLY A 317 46.80 3.50 -19.67
C GLY A 317 46.96 1.98 -19.46
N LYS A 318 45.86 1.27 -19.13
CA LYS A 318 45.88 -0.19 -18.88
C LYS A 318 44.63 -0.83 -19.48
N LYS A 319 44.76 -2.07 -19.98
CA LYS A 319 43.61 -2.91 -20.34
C LYS A 319 43.05 -3.61 -19.12
N LEU A 320 41.74 -3.64 -18.99
CA LEU A 320 41.10 -4.32 -17.84
C LEU A 320 41.13 -5.84 -17.95
N SER A 321 41.20 -6.37 -19.17
CA SER A 321 41.41 -7.81 -19.43
C SER A 321 42.72 -8.32 -18.86
N GLU A 322 43.77 -7.49 -18.83
CA GLU A 322 45.09 -7.84 -18.29
C GLU A 322 45.15 -7.82 -16.76
N ILE A 323 44.19 -7.19 -16.10
CA ILE A 323 44.18 -7.01 -14.63
C ILE A 323 42.97 -7.65 -13.96
N GLY A 324 42.31 -8.61 -14.62
CA GLY A 324 41.35 -9.49 -14.01
C GLY A 324 39.91 -9.43 -14.50
N LEU A 325 39.56 -8.52 -15.44
CA LEU A 325 38.25 -8.53 -16.09
C LEU A 325 38.28 -9.55 -17.26
N THR A 326 37.49 -10.62 -17.12
CA THR A 326 37.41 -11.65 -18.17
C THR A 326 36.09 -11.53 -18.95
N GLU A 327 36.08 -12.07 -20.19
CA GLU A 327 34.88 -12.15 -21.01
C GLU A 327 33.72 -12.80 -20.30
N ARG A 328 33.96 -13.90 -19.58
CA ARG A 328 32.94 -14.58 -18.74
C ARG A 328 32.32 -13.63 -17.73
N LYS A 329 33.11 -12.79 -17.04
CA LYS A 329 32.61 -11.81 -16.08
C LYS A 329 31.79 -10.71 -16.72
N VAL A 330 32.18 -10.29 -17.91
CA VAL A 330 31.40 -9.32 -18.72
C VAL A 330 30.08 -9.93 -19.13
N LYS A 331 30.07 -11.16 -19.67
CA LYS A 331 28.84 -11.89 -20.01
C LYS A 331 27.90 -12.04 -18.84
N GLU A 332 28.43 -12.42 -17.66
CA GLU A 332 27.63 -12.51 -16.43
C GLU A 332 27.06 -11.13 -15.99
N ALA A 333 27.81 -10.05 -16.17
CA ALA A 333 27.37 -8.70 -15.83
C ALA A 333 26.31 -8.16 -16.80
N LEU A 334 26.32 -8.54 -18.04
CA LEU A 334 25.31 -8.19 -19.03
C LEU A 334 24.02 -9.00 -18.85
N ASN A 335 24.08 -10.19 -18.25
CA ASN A 335 22.91 -11.04 -18.03
C ASN A 335 22.04 -10.54 -16.87
N ILE A 336 20.85 -10.05 -17.17
CA ILE A 336 19.93 -9.45 -16.20
C ILE A 336 19.51 -10.43 -15.09
N ALA A 337 19.21 -11.67 -15.44
CA ALA A 337 18.84 -12.68 -14.44
C ALA A 337 20.00 -12.98 -13.46
N SER A 338 21.25 -12.95 -13.96
CA SER A 338 22.44 -13.07 -13.12
C SER A 338 22.60 -11.87 -12.18
N ASN A 339 22.34 -10.67 -12.68
CA ASN A 339 22.40 -9.44 -11.89
C ASN A 339 21.42 -9.46 -10.71
N ILE A 340 20.19 -9.90 -10.94
CA ILE A 340 19.18 -10.03 -9.91
C ILE A 340 19.59 -11.08 -8.88
N ARG A 341 20.12 -12.25 -9.29
CA ARG A 341 20.60 -13.27 -8.37
C ARG A 341 21.69 -12.78 -7.40
N LYS A 342 22.58 -11.90 -7.87
CA LYS A 342 23.66 -11.31 -7.05
C LYS A 342 23.17 -10.30 -6.02
N ARG A 343 21.95 -9.73 -6.18
CA ARG A 343 21.36 -8.75 -5.26
C ARG A 343 20.58 -9.45 -4.14
N ASP A 344 21.25 -10.29 -3.39
CA ASP A 344 20.68 -11.17 -2.36
C ASP A 344 20.77 -10.61 -0.93
N VAL A 345 21.14 -9.34 -0.77
CA VAL A 345 21.06 -8.64 0.50
C VAL A 345 19.62 -8.57 1.00
N LYS A 346 19.42 -8.49 2.30
CA LYS A 346 18.11 -8.45 2.93
C LYS A 346 17.22 -7.37 2.28
N GLY A 347 16.09 -7.80 1.72
CA GLY A 347 15.15 -6.91 1.03
C GLY A 347 15.46 -6.66 -0.44
N GLY A 348 16.51 -7.28 -0.99
CA GLY A 348 16.84 -7.21 -2.41
C GLY A 348 15.92 -8.05 -3.30
N PRO A 349 16.06 -7.91 -4.65
CA PRO A 349 15.18 -8.58 -5.61
C PRO A 349 15.55 -10.04 -5.89
N ALA A 350 16.62 -10.57 -5.31
CA ALA A 350 17.00 -11.98 -5.51
C ALA A 350 15.89 -12.92 -5.06
N LYS A 351 15.62 -13.97 -5.84
CA LYS A 351 14.54 -14.94 -5.60
C LYS A 351 14.46 -15.40 -4.14
N ARG A 352 15.61 -15.76 -3.55
CA ARG A 352 15.68 -16.21 -2.14
C ARG A 352 15.11 -15.15 -1.17
N GLU A 353 15.47 -13.89 -1.36
CA GLU A 353 15.01 -12.80 -0.51
C GLU A 353 13.54 -12.48 -0.73
N VAL A 354 13.09 -12.49 -1.99
CA VAL A 354 11.68 -12.27 -2.33
C VAL A 354 10.80 -13.37 -1.72
N LEU A 355 11.18 -14.64 -1.85
CA LEU A 355 10.46 -15.76 -1.21
C LEU A 355 10.42 -15.62 0.31
N ARG A 356 11.54 -15.26 0.94
CA ARG A 356 11.59 -14.98 2.38
C ARG A 356 10.66 -13.83 2.79
N MET A 357 10.58 -12.77 1.98
CA MET A 357 9.64 -11.65 2.22
C MET A 357 8.19 -12.13 2.10
N ILE A 358 7.85 -12.90 1.07
CA ILE A 358 6.52 -13.47 0.85
C ILE A 358 6.09 -14.31 2.07
N ASP A 359 6.91 -15.25 2.53
CA ASP A 359 6.58 -16.14 3.65
C ASP A 359 6.39 -15.36 4.95
N ARG A 360 7.24 -14.38 5.21
CA ARG A 360 7.10 -13.51 6.37
C ARG A 360 5.80 -12.71 6.31
N ARG A 361 5.45 -12.14 5.15
CA ARG A 361 4.23 -11.32 5.02
C ARG A 361 2.96 -12.15 5.08
N LYS A 362 2.97 -13.41 4.65
CA LYS A 362 1.88 -14.35 4.90
C LYS A 362 1.67 -14.54 6.40
N THR A 363 2.74 -14.75 7.14
CA THR A 363 2.69 -14.91 8.61
C THR A 363 2.17 -13.64 9.30
N ASP A 364 2.66 -12.46 8.89
CA ASP A 364 2.21 -11.16 9.42
C ASP A 364 0.72 -10.93 9.11
N LEU A 365 0.26 -11.27 7.90
CA LEU A 365 -1.13 -11.18 7.47
C LEU A 365 -2.07 -12.03 8.34
N ASP A 366 -1.67 -13.26 8.65
CA ASP A 366 -2.45 -14.17 9.51
C ASP A 366 -2.51 -13.65 10.96
N LYS A 367 -1.43 -13.05 11.45
CA LYS A 367 -1.39 -12.41 12.77
C LYS A 367 -2.33 -11.20 12.83
N ASP A 368 -2.29 -10.36 11.81
CA ASP A 368 -3.15 -9.19 11.69
C ASP A 368 -4.63 -9.57 11.62
N GLY A 369 -4.95 -10.59 10.82
CA GLY A 369 -6.30 -11.15 10.73
C GLY A 369 -6.83 -11.65 12.08
N ARG A 370 -6.01 -12.41 12.83
CA ARG A 370 -6.36 -12.87 14.19
C ARG A 370 -6.56 -11.70 15.17
N SER A 371 -5.69 -10.70 15.14
CA SER A 371 -5.80 -9.52 16.00
C SER A 371 -7.11 -8.77 15.78
N ARG A 372 -7.52 -8.59 14.52
CA ARG A 372 -8.81 -7.99 14.15
C ARG A 372 -9.98 -8.87 14.61
N GLN A 373 -9.92 -10.17 14.34
CA GLN A 373 -10.99 -11.11 14.69
C GLN A 373 -11.28 -11.13 16.20
N VAL A 374 -10.27 -11.11 17.06
CA VAL A 374 -10.42 -11.04 18.52
C VAL A 374 -11.24 -9.81 18.94
N LYS A 375 -11.04 -8.67 18.27
CA LYS A 375 -11.77 -7.42 18.54
C LYS A 375 -13.24 -7.53 18.12
N GLU A 376 -13.49 -8.05 16.96
CA GLU A 376 -14.86 -8.29 16.44
C GLU A 376 -15.64 -9.26 17.34
N GLU A 377 -15.03 -10.38 17.72
CA GLU A 377 -15.66 -11.37 18.61
C GLU A 377 -15.96 -10.81 20.00
N ARG A 378 -15.10 -9.92 20.51
CA ARG A 378 -15.34 -9.21 21.77
C ARG A 378 -16.58 -8.32 21.65
N VAL A 379 -16.68 -7.51 20.61
CA VAL A 379 -17.85 -6.66 20.35
C VAL A 379 -19.11 -7.51 20.25
N LYS A 380 -19.10 -8.57 19.45
CA LYS A 380 -20.22 -9.48 19.27
C LYS A 380 -20.69 -10.09 20.59
N ARG A 381 -19.77 -10.62 21.39
CA ARG A 381 -20.10 -11.21 22.71
C ARG A 381 -20.76 -10.19 23.66
N SER A 382 -20.28 -8.94 23.66
CA SER A 382 -20.83 -7.86 24.47
C SER A 382 -22.28 -7.50 24.05
N LEU A 383 -22.51 -7.40 22.73
CA LEU A 383 -23.85 -7.12 22.21
C LEU A 383 -24.84 -8.28 22.46
N ASP A 384 -24.37 -9.53 22.40
CA ASP A 384 -25.17 -10.70 22.77
C ASP A 384 -25.53 -10.69 24.28
N GLU A 385 -24.60 -10.26 25.17
CA GLU A 385 -24.85 -10.06 26.59
C GLU A 385 -25.89 -8.95 26.81
N LEU A 386 -25.76 -7.81 26.13
CA LEU A 386 -26.72 -6.71 26.15
C LEU A 386 -28.13 -7.18 25.77
N ALA A 387 -28.25 -7.92 24.67
CA ALA A 387 -29.54 -8.42 24.22
C ALA A 387 -30.21 -9.35 25.25
N ARG A 388 -29.43 -10.19 25.95
CA ARG A 388 -29.92 -11.06 27.04
C ARG A 388 -30.38 -10.25 28.27
N GLU A 389 -29.60 -9.25 28.68
CA GLU A 389 -29.96 -8.37 29.83
C GLU A 389 -31.26 -7.59 29.54
N VAL A 390 -31.42 -7.04 28.33
CA VAL A 390 -32.65 -6.34 27.92
C VAL A 390 -33.86 -7.28 27.95
N LYS A 391 -33.75 -8.52 27.45
CA LYS A 391 -34.83 -9.51 27.48
C LYS A 391 -35.22 -9.88 28.90
N LYS A 392 -34.23 -10.05 29.81
CA LYS A 392 -34.47 -10.37 31.23
C LYS A 392 -35.23 -9.23 31.92
N LYS A 393 -34.82 -7.98 31.75
CA LYS A 393 -35.51 -6.83 32.34
C LYS A 393 -36.92 -6.62 31.80
N LYS A 394 -37.15 -6.82 30.47
CA LYS A 394 -38.50 -6.76 29.91
C LYS A 394 -39.44 -7.78 30.53
N ARG A 395 -38.98 -9.01 30.88
CA ARG A 395 -39.79 -10.04 31.57
C ARG A 395 -40.14 -9.60 32.97
N VAL A 396 -39.18 -9.04 33.74
CA VAL A 396 -39.42 -8.54 35.09
C VAL A 396 -40.45 -7.40 35.11
N ILE A 397 -40.33 -6.43 34.20
CA ILE A 397 -41.30 -5.31 34.11
C ILE A 397 -42.70 -5.82 33.74
N LYS A 398 -42.82 -6.85 32.89
CA LYS A 398 -44.11 -7.44 32.53
C LYS A 398 -44.77 -8.12 33.73
N VAL A 399 -44.00 -8.83 34.56
CA VAL A 399 -44.49 -9.50 35.78
C VAL A 399 -44.90 -8.47 36.85
N MET A 400 -44.24 -7.33 36.98
CA MET A 400 -44.57 -6.26 37.91
C MET A 400 -45.82 -5.44 37.54
N LYS A 401 -46.30 -5.55 36.29
CA LYS A 401 -47.50 -4.87 35.78
C LYS A 401 -48.77 -5.77 35.77
N THR A 402 -48.61 -7.06 36.05
CA THR A 402 -49.68 -8.03 36.33
C THR A 402 -49.87 -8.22 37.83
#